data_89ba10bbd33138bdefb9ac121c4e597c
#
_entry.id   89ba10bbd33138bdefb9ac121c4e597c
#
_cell.length_a   1.000
_cell.length_b   1.000
_cell.length_c   1.000
_cell.angle_alpha   90.00
_cell.angle_beta   90.00
_cell.angle_gamma   90.00
#
_symmetry.space_group_name_H-M   'P 1'
#
loop_
_entity.id
_entity.type
_entity.pdbx_description
1 polymer ?
#
loop_
_entity_poly.entity_id
_entity_poly.type
_entity_poly.pdbx_seq_one_letter_code
_entity_poly.pdbx_strand_id
1 'polypeptide(L)'
;MIFYLIVMNKFINTILHYPKFVVLTFFSLALLSIFLTFNNLKIDTSTDSLINENLDFKINQKKLKSEFKFISNNILIKVSSNNKLVLNNYTKKLIDELKKRNDLNFVYSPSIDPLFKENFFSFLNHKEKKKIVTRLFEYQPFLSEISNNPRMEGFNNLLSLALKDKNNSSIENFYPILNSFSESLNTNNKVDWSGIFDTNSDQNFIIVGYKEEFKKKFNEFYSILVNEKQNSSVKIEFTGGLVIDYEEINSVSTGNAVAGIFSILLVSLIL
;
A
#
# COMPACT_ATOMS: atom_id res chain seq x y z
N MET A 1 -13.18 63.48 -17.07
CA MET A 1 -14.22 62.75 -17.83
C MET A 1 -13.90 62.71 -19.32
N ILE A 2 -13.56 63.83 -19.97
CA ILE A 2 -13.26 63.92 -21.43
C ILE A 2 -12.03 63.07 -21.84
N PHE A 3 -10.97 63.04 -21.03
CA PHE A 3 -9.76 62.27 -21.31
C PHE A 3 -10.06 60.73 -21.38
N TYR A 4 -10.91 60.20 -20.49
CA TYR A 4 -11.35 58.83 -20.49
C TYR A 4 -12.14 58.45 -21.76
N LEU A 5 -13.00 59.35 -22.24
CA LEU A 5 -13.78 59.14 -23.46
C LEU A 5 -12.89 59.12 -24.72
N ILE A 6 -11.83 59.95 -24.77
CA ILE A 6 -10.89 59.99 -25.90
C ILE A 6 -10.03 58.67 -25.94
N VAL A 7 -9.55 58.21 -24.78
CA VAL A 7 -8.77 56.97 -24.67
C VAL A 7 -9.63 55.77 -25.04
N MET A 8 -10.88 55.71 -24.58
CA MET A 8 -11.82 54.67 -24.85
C MET A 8 -12.19 54.59 -26.34
N ASN A 9 -12.44 55.74 -26.99
CA ASN A 9 -12.71 55.80 -28.43
C ASN A 9 -11.49 55.35 -29.28
N LYS A 10 -10.28 55.73 -28.90
CA LYS A 10 -9.07 55.23 -29.56
C LYS A 10 -8.92 53.73 -29.43
N PHE A 11 -9.17 53.19 -28.26
CA PHE A 11 -9.10 51.75 -27.99
C PHE A 11 -10.14 50.98 -28.83
N ILE A 12 -11.37 51.45 -28.85
CA ILE A 12 -12.45 50.83 -29.63
C ILE A 12 -12.11 50.89 -31.13
N ASN A 13 -11.63 52.03 -31.64
CA ASN A 13 -11.23 52.15 -33.05
C ASN A 13 -10.07 51.23 -33.42
N THR A 14 -9.09 51.00 -32.52
CA THR A 14 -7.99 50.07 -32.75
C THR A 14 -8.50 48.64 -32.83
N ILE A 15 -9.43 48.25 -31.99
CA ILE A 15 -10.04 46.89 -32.01
C ILE A 15 -10.81 46.68 -33.31
N LEU A 16 -11.60 47.67 -33.74
CA LEU A 16 -12.38 47.54 -34.96
C LEU A 16 -11.54 47.54 -36.24
N HIS A 17 -10.41 48.27 -36.25
CA HIS A 17 -9.54 48.38 -37.40
C HIS A 17 -8.61 47.20 -37.61
N TYR A 18 -8.20 46.52 -36.49
CA TYR A 18 -7.26 45.42 -36.51
C TYR A 18 -7.76 44.20 -35.72
N PRO A 19 -8.94 43.64 -36.05
CA PRO A 19 -9.54 42.55 -35.26
C PRO A 19 -8.66 41.31 -35.22
N LYS A 20 -7.98 41.00 -36.30
CA LYS A 20 -7.06 39.82 -36.36
C LYS A 20 -5.86 39.97 -35.43
N PHE A 21 -5.34 41.18 -35.29
CA PHE A 21 -4.21 41.48 -34.39
C PHE A 21 -4.64 41.35 -32.93
N VAL A 22 -5.82 41.84 -32.60
CA VAL A 22 -6.38 41.74 -31.25
C VAL A 22 -6.60 40.27 -30.86
N VAL A 23 -7.21 39.49 -31.74
CA VAL A 23 -7.41 38.05 -31.50
C VAL A 23 -6.06 37.33 -31.32
N LEU A 24 -5.06 37.64 -32.17
CA LEU A 24 -3.73 37.04 -32.05
C LEU A 24 -3.05 37.37 -30.73
N THR A 25 -3.20 38.62 -30.25
CA THR A 25 -2.63 39.08 -28.96
C THR A 25 -3.27 38.35 -27.77
N PHE A 26 -4.59 38.22 -27.77
CA PHE A 26 -5.28 37.46 -26.72
C PHE A 26 -4.95 35.98 -26.75
N PHE A 27 -4.82 35.38 -27.93
CA PHE A 27 -4.41 34.01 -28.09
C PHE A 27 -2.97 33.78 -27.59
N SER A 28 -2.05 34.68 -27.91
CA SER A 28 -0.68 34.66 -27.41
C SER A 28 -0.62 34.79 -25.88
N LEU A 29 -1.41 35.70 -25.30
CA LEU A 29 -1.53 35.85 -23.84
C LEU A 29 -2.10 34.58 -23.17
N ALA A 30 -3.09 33.97 -23.78
CA ALA A 30 -3.66 32.70 -23.28
C ALA A 30 -2.62 31.59 -23.28
N LEU A 31 -1.86 31.42 -24.39
CA LEU A 31 -0.78 30.41 -24.46
C LEU A 31 0.32 30.68 -23.40
N LEU A 32 0.70 31.96 -23.24
CA LEU A 32 1.69 32.37 -22.22
C LEU A 32 1.17 32.08 -20.81
N SER A 33 -0.09 32.36 -20.53
CA SER A 33 -0.73 32.02 -19.25
C SER A 33 -0.74 30.53 -18.97
N ILE A 34 -1.09 29.71 -19.96
CA ILE A 34 -1.05 28.23 -19.87
C ILE A 34 0.38 27.77 -19.56
N PHE A 35 1.37 28.27 -20.30
CA PHE A 35 2.77 27.91 -20.09
C PHE A 35 3.26 28.26 -18.68
N LEU A 36 2.95 29.46 -18.19
CA LEU A 36 3.31 29.90 -16.83
C LEU A 36 2.61 29.05 -15.76
N THR A 37 1.36 28.68 -15.99
CA THR A 37 0.59 27.83 -15.07
C THR A 37 1.21 26.45 -14.96
N PHE A 38 1.51 25.81 -16.08
CA PHE A 38 2.13 24.47 -16.07
C PHE A 38 3.49 24.44 -15.35
N ASN A 39 4.28 25.50 -15.48
CA ASN A 39 5.61 25.55 -14.87
C ASN A 39 5.60 25.93 -13.37
N ASN A 40 4.60 26.69 -12.92
CA ASN A 40 4.60 27.26 -11.57
C ASN A 40 3.47 26.76 -10.67
N LEU A 41 2.45 26.09 -11.22
CA LEU A 41 1.34 25.58 -10.43
C LEU A 41 1.80 24.40 -9.57
N LYS A 42 1.86 24.63 -8.27
CA LYS A 42 2.03 23.57 -7.27
C LYS A 42 0.68 23.35 -6.61
N ILE A 43 0.10 22.18 -6.83
CA ILE A 43 -1.13 21.80 -6.17
C ILE A 43 -0.73 21.11 -4.86
N ASP A 44 -1.02 21.75 -3.73
CA ASP A 44 -0.91 21.15 -2.41
C ASP A 44 -2.30 20.70 -1.97
N THR A 45 -2.53 19.38 -2.04
CA THR A 45 -3.79 18.75 -1.61
C THR A 45 -3.75 18.28 -0.16
N SER A 46 -2.61 18.52 0.53
CA SER A 46 -2.42 18.13 1.92
C SER A 46 -3.42 18.88 2.82
N THR A 47 -4.35 18.15 3.41
CA THR A 47 -5.23 18.69 4.46
C THR A 47 -4.44 19.21 5.65
N ASP A 48 -3.21 18.77 5.82
CA ASP A 48 -2.25 19.22 6.82
C ASP A 48 -1.88 20.69 6.64
N SER A 49 -1.83 21.21 5.41
CA SER A 49 -1.51 22.61 5.09
C SER A 49 -2.65 23.59 5.43
N LEU A 50 -3.88 23.09 5.50
CA LEU A 50 -5.07 23.88 5.86
C LEU A 50 -5.21 24.11 7.37
N ILE A 51 -4.46 23.38 8.17
CA ILE A 51 -4.55 23.42 9.63
C ILE A 51 -3.47 24.35 10.18
N ASN A 52 -3.87 25.25 11.08
CA ASN A 52 -2.95 26.19 11.71
C ASN A 52 -1.82 25.44 12.43
N GLU A 53 -0.58 25.78 12.08
CA GLU A 53 0.62 25.12 12.61
C GLU A 53 0.87 25.35 14.10
N ASN A 54 0.25 26.37 14.70
CA ASN A 54 0.42 26.73 16.11
C ASN A 54 -0.54 25.99 17.05
N LEU A 55 -1.37 25.08 16.54
CA LEU A 55 -2.22 24.25 17.37
C LEU A 55 -1.40 23.22 18.14
N ASP A 56 -1.72 23.00 19.41
CA ASP A 56 -0.99 22.11 20.31
C ASP A 56 -0.82 20.70 19.72
N PHE A 57 -1.86 20.17 19.07
CA PHE A 57 -1.77 18.85 18.44
C PHE A 57 -0.79 18.84 17.27
N LYS A 58 -0.66 19.93 16.48
CA LYS A 58 0.30 20.06 15.38
C LYS A 58 1.74 20.13 15.90
N ILE A 59 1.95 20.89 16.97
CA ILE A 59 3.25 20.96 17.65
C ILE A 59 3.65 19.58 18.15
N ASN A 60 2.73 18.88 18.82
CA ASN A 60 2.96 17.52 19.30
C ASN A 60 3.17 16.52 18.17
N GLN A 61 2.43 16.63 17.06
CA GLN A 61 2.62 15.81 15.87
C GLN A 61 4.00 16.03 15.22
N LYS A 62 4.46 17.29 15.11
CA LYS A 62 5.81 17.60 14.62
C LYS A 62 6.88 17.01 15.53
N LYS A 63 6.72 17.12 16.84
CA LYS A 63 7.62 16.52 17.81
C LYS A 63 7.64 15.00 17.69
N LEU A 64 6.48 14.36 17.63
CA LEU A 64 6.36 12.91 17.41
C LEU A 64 7.07 12.47 16.11
N LYS A 65 6.83 13.17 15.00
CA LYS A 65 7.47 12.88 13.72
C LYS A 65 9.00 13.06 13.77
N SER A 66 9.51 14.02 14.55
CA SER A 66 10.95 14.25 14.69
C SER A 66 11.63 13.20 15.58
N GLU A 67 10.98 12.79 16.65
CA GLU A 67 11.52 11.81 17.60
C GLU A 67 11.35 10.37 17.07
N PHE A 68 10.24 10.07 16.41
CA PHE A 68 9.90 8.76 15.88
C PHE A 68 9.84 8.77 14.35
N LYS A 69 10.98 8.91 13.71
CA LYS A 69 11.10 8.95 12.23
C LYS A 69 10.48 7.74 11.53
N PHE A 70 10.40 6.60 12.22
CA PHE A 70 9.79 5.37 11.70
C PHE A 70 8.25 5.41 11.63
N ILE A 71 7.60 6.35 12.32
CA ILE A 71 6.13 6.48 12.30
C ILE A 71 5.68 7.43 11.19
N SER A 72 6.56 8.32 10.73
CA SER A 72 6.29 9.27 9.68
C SER A 72 6.80 8.76 8.34
N ASN A 73 6.13 9.13 7.26
CA ASN A 73 6.55 8.82 5.89
C ASN A 73 6.62 7.31 5.60
N ASN A 74 5.53 6.60 5.88
CA ASN A 74 5.43 5.18 5.64
C ASN A 74 4.37 4.87 4.59
N ILE A 75 4.65 3.83 3.81
CA ILE A 75 3.69 3.13 2.96
C ILE A 75 3.46 1.76 3.59
N LEU A 76 2.21 1.39 3.76
CA LEU A 76 1.79 0.07 4.20
C LEU A 76 1.35 -0.73 2.98
N ILE A 77 1.99 -1.86 2.75
CA ILE A 77 1.62 -2.81 1.70
C ILE A 77 1.04 -4.04 2.37
N LYS A 78 -0.15 -4.43 1.97
CA LYS A 78 -0.83 -5.64 2.39
C LYS A 78 -0.78 -6.63 1.23
N VAL A 79 -0.26 -7.81 1.50
CA VAL A 79 -0.23 -8.94 0.55
C VAL A 79 -1.16 -10.01 1.09
N SER A 80 -2.09 -10.50 0.28
CA SER A 80 -3.08 -11.51 0.68
C SER A 80 -3.12 -12.65 -0.32
N SER A 81 -3.24 -13.89 0.19
CA SER A 81 -3.39 -15.09 -0.63
C SER A 81 -4.04 -16.20 0.19
N ASN A 82 -4.86 -17.03 -0.45
CA ASN A 82 -5.41 -18.24 0.18
C ASN A 82 -4.36 -19.35 0.34
N ASN A 83 -3.22 -19.24 -0.36
CA ASN A 83 -2.10 -20.16 -0.23
C ASN A 83 -0.97 -19.48 0.54
N LYS A 84 -0.71 -19.96 1.76
CA LYS A 84 0.26 -19.40 2.68
C LYS A 84 1.70 -19.45 2.16
N LEU A 85 2.06 -20.50 1.43
CA LEU A 85 3.39 -20.63 0.84
C LEU A 85 3.63 -19.60 -0.23
N VAL A 86 2.64 -19.44 -1.14
CA VAL A 86 2.67 -18.41 -2.16
C VAL A 86 2.76 -17.03 -1.50
N LEU A 87 1.96 -16.79 -0.44
CA LEU A 87 1.97 -15.57 0.32
C LEU A 87 3.35 -15.25 0.91
N ASN A 88 3.96 -16.20 1.62
CA ASN A 88 5.24 -16.00 2.29
C ASN A 88 6.40 -15.83 1.28
N ASN A 89 6.43 -16.64 0.23
CA ASN A 89 7.45 -16.57 -0.81
C ASN A 89 7.36 -15.25 -1.57
N TYR A 90 6.15 -14.82 -1.93
CA TYR A 90 5.93 -13.56 -2.60
C TYR A 90 6.30 -12.36 -1.70
N THR A 91 5.87 -12.38 -0.44
CA THR A 91 6.21 -11.33 0.53
C THR A 91 7.71 -11.20 0.70
N LYS A 92 8.44 -12.33 0.81
CA LYS A 92 9.90 -12.33 0.92
C LYS A 92 10.56 -11.76 -0.33
N LYS A 93 10.13 -12.19 -1.52
CA LYS A 93 10.63 -11.67 -2.80
C LYS A 93 10.42 -10.17 -2.90
N LEU A 94 9.22 -9.69 -2.59
CA LEU A 94 8.90 -8.25 -2.63
C LEU A 94 9.77 -7.44 -1.65
N ILE A 95 9.99 -7.95 -0.44
CA ILE A 95 10.88 -7.30 0.53
C ILE A 95 12.32 -7.23 0.01
N ASP A 96 12.82 -8.32 -0.57
CA ASP A 96 14.19 -8.36 -1.10
C ASP A 96 14.37 -7.40 -2.29
N GLU A 97 13.35 -7.22 -3.11
CA GLU A 97 13.33 -6.23 -4.20
C GLU A 97 13.27 -4.79 -3.65
N LEU A 98 12.41 -4.53 -2.67
CA LEU A 98 12.30 -3.22 -2.04
C LEU A 98 13.58 -2.82 -1.31
N LYS A 99 14.27 -3.74 -0.65
CA LYS A 99 15.54 -3.49 0.05
C LYS A 99 16.69 -3.08 -0.88
N LYS A 100 16.62 -3.39 -2.16
CA LYS A 100 17.62 -2.95 -3.16
C LYS A 100 17.50 -1.46 -3.50
N ARG A 101 16.43 -0.81 -3.12
CA ARG A 101 16.17 0.59 -3.43
C ARG A 101 16.88 1.51 -2.43
N ASN A 102 17.71 2.42 -2.93
CA ASN A 102 18.47 3.37 -2.12
C ASN A 102 17.63 4.57 -1.62
N ASP A 103 16.46 4.77 -2.20
CA ASP A 103 15.51 5.85 -1.88
C ASP A 103 14.55 5.50 -0.72
N LEU A 104 14.66 4.28 -0.19
CA LEU A 104 13.94 3.85 1.00
C LEU A 104 14.81 3.97 2.26
N ASN A 105 14.19 4.25 3.40
CA ASN A 105 14.85 4.27 4.70
C ASN A 105 14.91 2.88 5.31
N PHE A 106 13.80 2.15 5.24
CA PHE A 106 13.71 0.78 5.74
C PHE A 106 12.54 0.05 5.06
N VAL A 107 12.62 -1.26 5.08
CA VAL A 107 11.56 -2.19 4.69
C VAL A 107 11.41 -3.21 5.81
N TYR A 108 10.25 -3.28 6.43
CA TYR A 108 9.97 -4.13 7.57
C TYR A 108 8.69 -4.93 7.38
N SER A 109 8.71 -6.20 7.77
CA SER A 109 7.51 -7.03 7.80
C SER A 109 7.49 -7.90 9.05
N PRO A 110 6.49 -7.74 9.92
CA PRO A 110 6.37 -8.56 11.14
C PRO A 110 6.32 -10.06 10.85
N SER A 111 5.70 -10.46 9.74
CA SER A 111 5.52 -11.86 9.35
C SER A 111 6.85 -12.59 9.02
N ILE A 112 7.91 -11.84 8.70
CA ILE A 112 9.23 -12.39 8.34
C ILE A 112 10.27 -12.15 9.42
N ASP A 113 10.06 -11.13 10.26
CA ASP A 113 11.00 -10.75 11.31
C ASP A 113 11.21 -11.89 12.32
N PRO A 114 12.46 -12.38 12.53
CA PRO A 114 12.75 -13.43 13.48
C PRO A 114 12.33 -13.08 14.90
N LEU A 115 12.59 -11.84 15.34
CA LEU A 115 12.23 -11.39 16.69
C LEU A 115 10.73 -11.45 16.92
N PHE A 116 9.93 -11.08 15.92
CA PHE A 116 8.48 -11.17 16.02
C PHE A 116 8.01 -12.62 16.00
N LYS A 117 8.62 -13.48 15.17
CA LYS A 117 8.30 -14.91 15.12
C LYS A 117 8.63 -15.63 16.42
N GLU A 118 9.81 -15.38 16.99
CA GLU A 118 10.25 -16.02 18.23
C GLU A 118 9.45 -15.56 19.44
N ASN A 119 8.99 -14.32 19.45
CA ASN A 119 8.27 -13.72 20.56
C ASN A 119 6.77 -13.50 20.28
N PHE A 120 6.24 -14.08 19.19
CA PHE A 120 4.88 -13.78 18.73
C PHE A 120 3.83 -14.02 19.82
N PHE A 121 3.99 -15.04 20.66
CA PHE A 121 3.08 -15.34 21.76
C PHE A 121 2.97 -14.20 22.77
N SER A 122 4.04 -13.44 22.98
CA SER A 122 4.05 -12.28 23.86
C SER A 122 3.19 -11.13 23.34
N PHE A 123 3.05 -11.01 22.01
CA PHE A 123 2.27 -9.96 21.38
C PHE A 123 0.77 -10.26 21.27
N LEU A 124 0.37 -11.50 21.53
CA LEU A 124 -1.03 -11.91 21.48
C LEU A 124 -1.83 -11.41 22.67
N ASN A 125 -3.08 -11.05 22.44
CA ASN A 125 -4.02 -10.76 23.51
C ASN A 125 -4.48 -12.06 24.23
N HIS A 126 -5.14 -11.92 25.37
CA HIS A 126 -5.55 -13.06 26.19
C HIS A 126 -6.47 -14.04 25.45
N LYS A 127 -7.38 -13.54 24.60
CA LYS A 127 -8.32 -14.37 23.83
C LYS A 127 -7.59 -15.21 22.77
N GLU A 128 -6.63 -14.62 22.10
CA GLU A 128 -5.79 -15.30 21.12
C GLU A 128 -4.88 -16.35 21.77
N LYS A 129 -4.25 -15.99 22.90
CA LYS A 129 -3.47 -16.93 23.69
C LYS A 129 -4.29 -18.16 24.08
N LYS A 130 -5.51 -17.95 24.61
CA LYS A 130 -6.42 -19.03 24.97
C LYS A 130 -6.75 -19.91 23.77
N LYS A 131 -7.04 -19.32 22.62
CA LYS A 131 -7.32 -20.08 21.37
C LYS A 131 -6.15 -20.99 20.97
N ILE A 132 -4.91 -20.48 21.05
CA ILE A 132 -3.72 -21.26 20.70
C ILE A 132 -3.52 -22.38 21.72
N VAL A 133 -3.65 -22.10 23.00
CA VAL A 133 -3.52 -23.11 24.06
C VAL A 133 -4.56 -24.23 23.88
N THR A 134 -5.81 -23.88 23.57
CA THR A 134 -6.85 -24.87 23.27
C THR A 134 -6.46 -25.76 22.08
N ARG A 135 -5.97 -25.16 21.00
CA ARG A 135 -5.48 -25.93 19.84
C ARG A 135 -4.32 -26.86 20.21
N LEU A 136 -3.35 -26.40 21.00
CA LEU A 136 -2.24 -27.23 21.46
C LEU A 136 -2.75 -28.47 22.23
N PHE A 137 -3.77 -28.31 23.07
CA PHE A 137 -4.38 -29.45 23.74
C PHE A 137 -5.09 -30.41 22.76
N GLU A 138 -5.75 -29.88 21.74
CA GLU A 138 -6.36 -30.70 20.68
C GLU A 138 -5.31 -31.50 19.89
N TYR A 139 -4.13 -30.91 19.67
CA TYR A 139 -3.01 -31.58 18.97
C TYR A 139 -2.13 -32.46 19.88
N GLN A 140 -2.32 -32.42 21.20
CA GLN A 140 -1.50 -33.18 22.12
C GLN A 140 -1.39 -34.68 21.80
N PRO A 141 -2.44 -35.41 21.43
CA PRO A 141 -2.33 -36.81 21.06
C PRO A 141 -1.39 -37.05 19.88
N PHE A 142 -1.46 -36.15 18.87
CA PHE A 142 -0.64 -36.22 17.66
C PHE A 142 0.83 -35.88 17.95
N LEU A 143 1.09 -34.85 18.74
CA LEU A 143 2.44 -34.47 19.16
C LEU A 143 3.11 -35.56 20.01
N SER A 144 2.34 -36.20 20.85
CA SER A 144 2.82 -37.35 21.68
C SER A 144 3.25 -38.51 20.80
N GLU A 145 2.48 -38.86 19.76
CA GLU A 145 2.82 -39.98 18.85
C GLU A 145 4.11 -39.69 18.08
N ILE A 146 4.27 -38.48 17.53
CA ILE A 146 5.52 -38.10 16.84
C ILE A 146 6.71 -38.07 17.78
N SER A 147 6.53 -37.59 19.00
CA SER A 147 7.59 -37.50 20.00
C SER A 147 8.07 -38.89 20.41
N ASN A 148 7.15 -39.84 20.57
CA ASN A 148 7.45 -41.20 20.98
C ASN A 148 8.01 -42.05 19.84
N ASN A 149 7.57 -41.82 18.61
CA ASN A 149 8.03 -42.52 17.42
C ASN A 149 8.34 -41.54 16.26
N PRO A 150 9.53 -40.90 16.26
CA PRO A 150 9.92 -39.92 15.24
C PRO A 150 10.32 -40.57 13.90
N ARG A 151 9.72 -41.69 13.54
CA ARG A 151 9.93 -42.44 12.31
C ARG A 151 8.70 -42.37 11.42
N MET A 152 8.82 -42.87 10.17
CA MET A 152 7.70 -42.94 9.22
C MET A 152 6.51 -43.75 9.77
N GLU A 153 6.78 -44.72 10.64
CA GLU A 153 5.75 -45.47 11.34
C GLU A 153 4.89 -44.60 12.26
N GLY A 154 5.52 -43.73 13.06
CA GLY A 154 4.80 -42.78 13.89
C GLY A 154 3.97 -41.79 13.06
N PHE A 155 4.48 -41.37 11.90
CA PHE A 155 3.72 -40.54 10.96
C PHE A 155 2.50 -41.30 10.38
N ASN A 156 2.65 -42.57 10.00
CA ASN A 156 1.54 -43.39 9.51
C ASN A 156 0.47 -43.62 10.59
N ASN A 157 0.90 -43.85 11.84
CA ASN A 157 -0.01 -43.97 12.99
C ASN A 157 -0.79 -42.69 13.20
N LEU A 158 -0.12 -41.56 13.09
CA LEU A 158 -0.71 -40.23 13.19
C LEU A 158 -1.76 -39.98 12.11
N LEU A 159 -1.45 -40.31 10.84
CA LEU A 159 -2.42 -40.26 9.74
C LEU A 159 -3.62 -41.18 10.01
N SER A 160 -3.41 -42.36 10.53
CA SER A 160 -4.49 -43.29 10.85
C SER A 160 -5.37 -42.77 12.00
N LEU A 161 -4.81 -42.08 12.99
CA LEU A 161 -5.54 -41.40 14.07
C LEU A 161 -6.38 -40.24 13.50
N ALA A 162 -5.80 -39.39 12.65
CA ALA A 162 -6.51 -38.29 12.01
C ALA A 162 -7.68 -38.77 11.14
N LEU A 163 -7.52 -39.89 10.43
CA LEU A 163 -8.58 -40.48 9.58
C LEU A 163 -9.67 -41.20 10.38
N LYS A 164 -9.36 -41.70 11.58
CA LYS A 164 -10.33 -42.35 12.47
C LYS A 164 -11.25 -41.36 13.19
N ASP A 165 -10.79 -40.09 13.33
CA ASP A 165 -11.62 -39.06 13.94
C ASP A 165 -12.69 -38.64 12.96
N LYS A 166 -13.94 -39.01 13.25
CA LYS A 166 -15.12 -38.75 12.41
C LYS A 166 -15.51 -37.27 12.29
N ASN A 167 -14.88 -36.38 13.05
CA ASN A 167 -15.10 -34.95 12.96
C ASN A 167 -14.17 -34.36 11.89
N ASN A 168 -14.74 -33.97 10.75
CA ASN A 168 -14.02 -33.33 9.63
C ASN A 168 -13.13 -32.13 10.06
N SER A 169 -13.40 -31.53 11.22
CA SER A 169 -12.62 -30.44 11.77
C SER A 169 -11.17 -30.82 12.13
N SER A 170 -10.92 -32.09 12.51
CA SER A 170 -9.58 -32.55 12.88
C SER A 170 -8.66 -32.67 11.65
N ILE A 171 -9.21 -33.12 10.51
CA ILE A 171 -8.45 -33.24 9.26
C ILE A 171 -8.10 -31.88 8.68
N GLU A 172 -9.04 -30.93 8.65
CA GLU A 172 -8.80 -29.57 8.16
C GLU A 172 -7.76 -28.84 8.99
N ASN A 173 -7.79 -29.02 10.30
CA ASN A 173 -6.81 -28.44 11.21
C ASN A 173 -5.41 -29.05 11.03
N PHE A 174 -5.33 -30.32 10.61
CA PHE A 174 -4.07 -31.04 10.44
C PHE A 174 -3.43 -30.82 9.06
N TYR A 175 -4.19 -30.37 8.09
CA TYR A 175 -3.73 -30.14 6.71
C TYR A 175 -2.51 -29.21 6.60
N PRO A 176 -2.37 -28.09 7.34
CA PRO A 176 -1.17 -27.25 7.30
C PRO A 176 0.10 -27.98 7.73
N ILE A 177 -0.02 -28.90 8.70
CA ILE A 177 1.11 -29.71 9.20
C ILE A 177 1.53 -30.72 8.15
N LEU A 178 0.56 -31.40 7.51
CA LEU A 178 0.83 -32.35 6.42
C LEU A 178 1.51 -31.66 5.23
N ASN A 179 1.07 -30.49 4.86
CA ASN A 179 1.70 -29.69 3.81
C ASN A 179 3.14 -29.32 4.15
N SER A 180 3.38 -28.83 5.36
CA SER A 180 4.72 -28.47 5.81
C SER A 180 5.65 -29.70 5.86
N PHE A 181 5.12 -30.85 6.23
CA PHE A 181 5.85 -32.12 6.20
C PHE A 181 6.17 -32.56 4.77
N SER A 182 5.21 -32.53 3.86
CA SER A 182 5.40 -32.81 2.43
C SER A 182 6.46 -31.91 1.79
N GLU A 183 6.46 -30.64 2.12
CA GLU A 183 7.49 -29.70 1.64
C GLU A 183 8.86 -29.97 2.22
N SER A 184 8.93 -30.29 3.52
CA SER A 184 10.18 -30.68 4.17
C SER A 184 10.82 -31.86 3.48
N LEU A 185 10.03 -32.82 3.05
CA LEU A 185 10.51 -33.99 2.28
C LEU A 185 11.03 -33.60 0.88
N ASN A 186 10.40 -32.65 0.23
CA ASN A 186 10.76 -32.20 -1.12
C ASN A 186 11.95 -31.22 -1.14
N THR A 187 12.14 -30.45 -0.09
CA THR A 187 13.10 -29.34 -0.06
C THR A 187 14.27 -29.54 0.90
N ASN A 188 14.29 -30.63 1.64
CA ASN A 188 15.26 -30.92 2.71
C ASN A 188 15.27 -29.84 3.83
N ASN A 189 14.23 -29.05 3.94
CA ASN A 189 14.04 -28.05 4.98
C ASN A 189 13.42 -28.68 6.25
N LYS A 190 13.61 -28.01 7.39
CA LYS A 190 12.93 -28.42 8.63
C LYS A 190 11.41 -28.23 8.49
N VAL A 191 10.64 -29.14 9.10
CA VAL A 191 9.18 -29.03 9.17
C VAL A 191 8.79 -27.72 9.85
N ASP A 192 7.96 -26.93 9.19
CA ASP A 192 7.42 -25.71 9.75
C ASP A 192 6.19 -26.00 10.62
N TRP A 193 6.39 -26.00 11.93
CA TRP A 193 5.34 -26.21 12.92
C TRP A 193 4.50 -24.94 13.18
N SER A 194 4.82 -23.84 12.56
CA SER A 194 4.10 -22.57 12.77
C SER A 194 2.61 -22.67 12.40
N GLY A 195 2.24 -23.63 11.52
CA GLY A 195 0.84 -23.90 11.18
C GLY A 195 -0.04 -24.29 12.36
N ILE A 196 0.52 -24.88 13.43
CA ILE A 196 -0.21 -25.18 14.68
C ILE A 196 -0.60 -23.86 15.39
N PHE A 197 0.29 -22.87 15.32
CA PHE A 197 0.12 -21.59 16.02
C PHE A 197 -0.56 -20.55 15.16
N ASP A 198 -0.82 -20.86 13.90
CA ASP A 198 -1.31 -19.89 12.94
C ASP A 198 -2.75 -19.52 13.21
N THR A 199 -2.94 -18.27 13.57
CA THR A 199 -4.22 -17.61 13.49
C THR A 199 -4.44 -17.20 12.04
N ASN A 200 -5.01 -18.08 11.21
CA ASN A 200 -5.50 -17.84 9.83
C ASN A 200 -5.29 -16.41 9.30
N SER A 201 -4.07 -15.95 9.19
CA SER A 201 -3.80 -14.69 8.52
C SER A 201 -3.45 -14.98 7.07
N ASP A 202 -4.46 -14.96 6.21
CA ASP A 202 -4.28 -15.01 4.75
C ASP A 202 -3.62 -13.74 4.21
N GLN A 203 -2.93 -12.99 5.08
CA GLN A 203 -2.37 -11.69 4.75
C GLN A 203 -1.08 -11.39 5.51
N ASN A 204 -0.14 -10.79 4.81
CA ASN A 204 1.09 -10.24 5.36
C ASN A 204 1.13 -8.73 5.16
N PHE A 205 1.81 -8.03 6.08
CA PHE A 205 2.00 -6.59 5.99
C PHE A 205 3.49 -6.26 5.82
N ILE A 206 3.76 -5.30 4.94
CA ILE A 206 5.09 -4.74 4.73
C ILE A 206 5.00 -3.24 4.98
N ILE A 207 5.83 -2.72 5.85
CA ILE A 207 5.96 -1.30 6.16
C ILE A 207 7.20 -0.79 5.45
N VAL A 208 7.03 0.21 4.60
CA VAL A 208 8.09 0.81 3.82
C VAL A 208 8.26 2.25 4.24
N GLY A 209 9.38 2.57 4.89
CA GLY A 209 9.76 3.94 5.18
C GLY A 209 10.55 4.55 4.03
N TYR A 210 10.22 5.79 3.64
CA TYR A 210 10.83 6.43 2.49
C TYR A 210 11.54 7.75 2.84
N LYS A 211 12.53 8.10 1.99
CA LYS A 211 13.25 9.39 2.04
C LYS A 211 12.48 10.46 1.27
N GLU A 212 12.75 11.73 1.52
CA GLU A 212 12.13 12.84 0.77
C GLU A 212 12.35 12.75 -0.74
N GLU A 213 13.50 12.25 -1.17
CA GLU A 213 13.82 12.05 -2.59
C GLU A 213 12.89 11.06 -3.29
N PHE A 214 12.35 10.10 -2.54
CA PHE A 214 11.42 9.10 -3.03
C PHE A 214 10.12 9.72 -3.56
N LYS A 215 9.66 10.82 -2.98
CA LYS A 215 8.45 11.53 -3.43
C LYS A 215 8.51 11.89 -4.91
N LYS A 216 9.69 12.27 -5.41
CA LYS A 216 9.89 12.63 -6.82
C LYS A 216 9.77 11.43 -7.78
N LYS A 217 10.03 10.22 -7.28
CA LYS A 217 10.00 8.97 -8.04
C LYS A 217 8.78 8.10 -7.69
N PHE A 218 7.84 8.66 -6.94
CA PHE A 218 6.69 7.90 -6.45
C PHE A 218 5.82 7.36 -7.56
N ASN A 219 5.64 8.12 -8.65
CA ASN A 219 4.86 7.69 -9.82
C ASN A 219 5.38 6.36 -10.40
N GLU A 220 6.69 6.23 -10.50
CA GLU A 220 7.35 5.00 -10.99
C GLU A 220 7.10 3.83 -10.02
N PHE A 221 7.28 4.07 -8.73
CA PHE A 221 7.02 3.08 -7.69
C PHE A 221 5.54 2.65 -7.67
N TYR A 222 4.62 3.60 -7.76
CA TYR A 222 3.19 3.35 -7.79
C TYR A 222 2.81 2.47 -9.01
N SER A 223 3.35 2.78 -10.19
CA SER A 223 3.10 1.98 -11.39
C SER A 223 3.61 0.55 -11.27
N ILE A 224 4.77 0.33 -10.62
CA ILE A 224 5.29 -1.01 -10.33
C ILE A 224 4.32 -1.79 -9.44
N LEU A 225 3.85 -1.19 -8.32
CA LEU A 225 2.91 -1.84 -7.42
C LEU A 225 1.56 -2.15 -8.08
N VAL A 226 1.06 -1.26 -8.93
CA VAL A 226 -0.18 -1.49 -9.68
C VAL A 226 -0.01 -2.63 -10.69
N ASN A 227 1.11 -2.70 -11.39
CA ASN A 227 1.41 -3.79 -12.32
C ASN A 227 1.54 -5.14 -11.59
N GLU A 228 2.22 -5.15 -10.44
CA GLU A 228 2.31 -6.35 -9.59
C GLU A 228 0.93 -6.80 -9.09
N LYS A 229 0.05 -5.86 -8.72
CA LYS A 229 -1.33 -6.13 -8.31
C LYS A 229 -2.14 -6.82 -9.42
N GLN A 230 -1.91 -6.48 -10.68
CA GLN A 230 -2.63 -7.05 -11.82
C GLN A 230 -2.09 -8.41 -12.27
N ASN A 231 -0.80 -8.65 -12.14
CA ASN A 231 -0.10 -9.80 -12.72
C ASN A 231 0.24 -10.90 -11.71
N SER A 232 0.04 -10.67 -10.41
CA SER A 232 0.41 -11.63 -9.38
C SER A 232 -0.73 -12.58 -9.01
N SER A 233 -0.37 -13.79 -8.58
CA SER A 233 -1.29 -14.76 -7.99
C SER A 233 -1.74 -14.39 -6.57
N VAL A 234 -1.28 -13.26 -6.05
CA VAL A 234 -1.59 -12.69 -4.75
C VAL A 234 -2.31 -11.35 -4.91
N LYS A 235 -3.18 -11.03 -3.96
CA LYS A 235 -3.84 -9.71 -3.91
C LYS A 235 -2.93 -8.75 -3.18
N ILE A 236 -2.59 -7.62 -3.82
CA ILE A 236 -1.78 -6.54 -3.25
C ILE A 236 -2.66 -5.32 -3.05
N GLU A 237 -2.63 -4.77 -1.85
CA GLU A 237 -3.26 -3.52 -1.46
C GLU A 237 -2.22 -2.65 -0.77
N PHE A 238 -2.22 -1.37 -1.02
CA PHE A 238 -1.25 -0.46 -0.39
C PHE A 238 -1.90 0.87 -0.05
N THR A 239 -1.40 1.51 1.02
CA THR A 239 -1.90 2.78 1.53
C THR A 239 -0.78 3.54 2.23
N GLY A 240 -1.02 4.78 2.57
CA GLY A 240 -0.09 5.68 3.25
C GLY A 240 -0.33 7.11 2.80
N GLY A 241 0.14 8.09 3.56
CA GLY A 241 -0.10 9.50 3.22
C GLY A 241 0.26 9.84 1.77
N LEU A 242 1.45 9.43 1.33
CA LEU A 242 1.90 9.69 -0.04
C LEU A 242 1.06 8.99 -1.12
N VAL A 243 0.52 7.79 -0.82
CA VAL A 243 -0.39 7.06 -1.73
C VAL A 243 -1.70 7.81 -1.87
N ILE A 244 -2.27 8.22 -0.74
CA ILE A 244 -3.54 8.96 -0.69
C ILE A 244 -3.41 10.29 -1.42
N ASP A 245 -2.38 11.07 -1.09
CA ASP A 245 -2.10 12.36 -1.76
C ASP A 245 -1.98 12.20 -3.28
N TYR A 246 -1.29 11.14 -3.73
CA TYR A 246 -1.11 10.85 -5.15
C TYR A 246 -2.43 10.47 -5.85
N GLU A 247 -3.22 9.61 -5.22
CA GLU A 247 -4.51 9.18 -5.77
C GLU A 247 -5.52 10.33 -5.80
N GLU A 248 -5.54 11.19 -4.77
CA GLU A 248 -6.35 12.39 -4.73
C GLU A 248 -5.98 13.38 -5.85
N ILE A 249 -4.69 13.68 -6.03
CA ILE A 249 -4.22 14.56 -7.11
C ILE A 249 -4.62 13.99 -8.47
N ASN A 250 -4.43 12.71 -8.71
CA ASN A 250 -4.79 12.07 -9.98
C ASN A 250 -6.30 12.11 -10.24
N SER A 251 -7.10 11.85 -9.21
CA SER A 251 -8.57 11.89 -9.32
C SER A 251 -9.07 13.29 -9.64
N VAL A 252 -8.58 14.30 -8.91
CA VAL A 252 -8.95 15.72 -9.11
C VAL A 252 -8.47 16.21 -10.47
N SER A 253 -7.23 15.88 -10.85
CA SER A 253 -6.65 16.30 -12.13
C SER A 253 -7.44 15.76 -13.32
N THR A 254 -7.81 14.47 -13.27
CA THR A 254 -8.61 13.83 -14.33
C THR A 254 -10.00 14.44 -14.41
N GLY A 255 -10.67 14.63 -13.26
CA GLY A 255 -12.00 15.25 -13.18
C GLY A 255 -12.01 16.69 -13.72
N ASN A 256 -11.03 17.50 -13.34
CA ASN A 256 -10.90 18.89 -13.78
C ASN A 256 -10.58 18.98 -15.28
N ALA A 257 -9.75 18.11 -15.83
CA ALA A 257 -9.45 18.07 -17.26
C ALA A 257 -10.72 17.79 -18.10
N VAL A 258 -11.50 16.80 -17.68
CA VAL A 258 -12.78 16.46 -18.34
C VAL A 258 -13.76 17.62 -18.25
N ALA A 259 -13.97 18.19 -17.06
CA ALA A 259 -14.86 19.32 -16.86
C ALA A 259 -14.42 20.55 -17.67
N GLY A 260 -13.11 20.82 -17.75
CA GLY A 260 -12.54 21.92 -18.54
C GLY A 260 -12.81 21.77 -20.04
N ILE A 261 -12.59 20.56 -20.59
CA ILE A 261 -12.87 20.27 -22.01
C ILE A 261 -14.37 20.46 -22.31
N PHE A 262 -15.25 19.91 -21.45
CA PHE A 262 -16.70 20.08 -21.63
C PHE A 262 -17.13 21.54 -21.54
N SER A 263 -16.55 22.33 -20.64
CA SER A 263 -16.85 23.76 -20.51
C SER A 263 -16.45 24.54 -21.76
N ILE A 264 -15.26 24.27 -22.31
CA ILE A 264 -14.78 24.90 -23.54
C ILE A 264 -15.70 24.55 -24.73
N LEU A 265 -16.08 23.27 -24.86
CA LEU A 265 -16.99 22.82 -25.90
C LEU A 265 -18.36 23.49 -25.80
N LEU A 266 -18.93 23.57 -24.59
CA LEU A 266 -20.23 24.22 -24.33
C LEU A 266 -20.18 25.71 -24.69
N VAL A 267 -19.15 26.44 -24.25
CA VAL A 267 -18.99 27.84 -24.56
C VAL A 267 -18.81 28.05 -26.07
N SER A 268 -18.02 27.20 -26.74
CA SER A 268 -17.83 27.26 -28.19
C SER A 268 -19.11 26.99 -29.00
N LEU A 269 -20.06 26.27 -28.43
CA LEU A 269 -21.32 25.91 -29.09
C LEU A 269 -22.37 27.00 -28.92
N ILE A 270 -22.26 27.79 -27.86
CA ILE A 270 -23.17 28.94 -27.56
C ILE A 270 -22.74 30.22 -28.29
N LEU A 271 -21.45 30.42 -28.52
CA LEU A 271 -20.89 31.53 -29.29
C LEU A 271 -20.97 31.30 -30.82
#